data_33e170a87de2e1db7b04f66244d492d2
#
_entry.id   33e170a87de2e1db7b04f66244d492d2
#
_cell.length_a   1.000
_cell.length_b   1.000
_cell.length_c   1.000
_cell.angle_alpha   90.00
_cell.angle_beta   90.00
_cell.angle_gamma   90.00
#
_symmetry.space_group_name_H-M   'P 1'
#
loop_
_entity.id
_entity.type
_entity.pdbx_description
1 polymer ?
#
loop_
_entity_poly.entity_id
_entity_poly.type
_entity_poly.pdbx_seq_one_letter_code
_entity_poly.pdbx_strand_id
1 'polypeptide(L)'
;MKKNILIFGLVSGVFLAAFVLSISFLSKVFHGHLDNEVVGYSAMIIAFSFIFVGTRNFRDKYNQGMVTFGQAFLVGLGISLIGSSLYVGSWLIEFYCFMPDYMDKYSAALIQKAQQSHLSPETLQKRLDSINSMSSMYKNPVMVVLFTYMEVLPVGIVISLISALILKRKPRTGATDYANNNVSY
;
A
#
# COMPACT_ATOMS: atom_id res chain seq x y z
N MET A 1 21.42 -1.96 1.89
CA MET A 1 20.17 -1.73 1.16
C MET A 1 19.18 -2.88 1.33
N LYS A 2 19.46 -4.11 0.85
CA LYS A 2 18.52 -5.25 0.92
C LYS A 2 17.99 -5.55 2.33
N LYS A 3 18.88 -5.65 3.35
CA LYS A 3 18.50 -5.89 4.75
C LYS A 3 17.55 -4.81 5.30
N ASN A 4 17.81 -3.55 4.98
CA ASN A 4 16.98 -2.43 5.41
C ASN A 4 15.57 -2.49 4.77
N ILE A 5 15.50 -2.75 3.45
CA ILE A 5 14.23 -2.92 2.73
C ILE A 5 13.42 -4.08 3.33
N LEU A 6 14.07 -5.21 3.59
CA LEU A 6 13.40 -6.37 4.17
C LEU A 6 12.82 -6.07 5.56
N ILE A 7 13.60 -5.46 6.45
CA ILE A 7 13.15 -5.16 7.82
C ILE A 7 11.94 -4.22 7.80
N PHE A 8 12.05 -3.07 7.11
CA PHE A 8 10.97 -2.09 7.11
C PHE A 8 9.76 -2.54 6.26
N GLY A 9 9.99 -3.35 5.22
CA GLY A 9 8.92 -3.98 4.45
C GLY A 9 8.13 -5.00 5.28
N LEU A 10 8.83 -5.84 6.06
CA LEU A 10 8.18 -6.77 6.97
C LEU A 10 7.40 -6.05 8.08
N VAL A 11 7.99 -5.01 8.69
CA VAL A 11 7.30 -4.21 9.72
C VAL A 11 6.02 -3.59 9.16
N SER A 12 6.09 -2.94 7.99
CA SER A 12 4.94 -2.37 7.31
C SER A 12 3.88 -3.43 6.97
N GLY A 13 4.31 -4.56 6.42
CA GLY A 13 3.41 -5.64 6.01
C GLY A 13 2.75 -6.35 7.19
N VAL A 14 3.49 -6.62 8.27
CA VAL A 14 2.94 -7.20 9.50
C VAL A 14 1.91 -6.26 10.13
N PHE A 15 2.18 -4.94 10.12
CA PHE A 15 1.21 -3.96 10.59
C PHE A 15 -0.09 -4.02 9.76
N LEU A 16 0.01 -4.03 8.42
CA LEU A 16 -1.14 -4.14 7.53
C LEU A 16 -1.90 -5.47 7.73
N ALA A 17 -1.19 -6.58 7.83
CA ALA A 17 -1.78 -7.89 8.08
C ALA A 17 -2.54 -7.93 9.41
N ALA A 18 -1.91 -7.46 10.48
CA ALA A 18 -2.53 -7.39 11.80
C ALA A 18 -3.77 -6.48 11.80
N PHE A 19 -3.73 -5.36 11.08
CA PHE A 19 -4.86 -4.46 10.95
C PHE A 19 -6.05 -5.14 10.26
N VAL A 20 -5.84 -5.78 9.10
CA VAL A 20 -6.90 -6.48 8.36
C VAL A 20 -7.54 -7.55 9.23
N LEU A 21 -6.74 -8.43 9.85
CA LEU A 21 -7.24 -9.49 10.72
C LEU A 21 -8.00 -8.93 11.94
N SER A 22 -7.55 -7.79 12.49
CA SER A 22 -8.22 -7.14 13.63
C SER A 22 -9.59 -6.59 13.24
N ILE A 23 -9.70 -5.90 12.11
CA ILE A 23 -10.98 -5.35 11.61
C ILE A 23 -11.98 -6.49 11.38
N SER A 24 -11.58 -7.56 10.74
CA SER A 24 -12.46 -8.70 10.49
C SER A 24 -12.91 -9.38 11.77
N PHE A 25 -12.01 -9.52 12.74
CA PHE A 25 -12.39 -10.06 14.04
C PHE A 25 -13.40 -9.15 14.76
N LEU A 26 -13.13 -7.83 14.80
CA LEU A 26 -14.03 -6.87 15.39
C LEU A 26 -15.40 -6.83 14.70
N SER A 27 -15.45 -6.85 13.38
CA SER A 27 -16.70 -6.86 12.62
C SER A 27 -17.58 -8.06 12.98
N LYS A 28 -16.96 -9.23 13.21
CA LYS A 28 -17.69 -10.43 13.67
C LYS A 28 -18.21 -10.31 15.10
N VAL A 29 -17.42 -9.73 16.01
CA VAL A 29 -17.77 -9.62 17.43
C VAL A 29 -18.85 -8.55 17.65
N PHE A 30 -18.75 -7.41 17.00
CA PHE A 30 -19.64 -6.27 17.25
C PHE A 30 -20.83 -6.18 16.29
N HIS A 31 -20.98 -7.14 15.35
CA HIS A 31 -22.07 -7.15 14.34
C HIS A 31 -22.21 -5.80 13.62
N GLY A 32 -21.13 -5.04 13.54
CA GLY A 32 -21.09 -3.69 12.98
C GLY A 32 -20.28 -3.67 11.67
N HIS A 33 -20.72 -2.86 10.72
CA HIS A 33 -19.99 -2.57 9.50
C HIS A 33 -18.84 -1.60 9.84
N LEU A 34 -17.70 -2.15 10.27
CA LEU A 34 -16.46 -1.37 10.44
C LEU A 34 -15.72 -1.18 9.10
N ASP A 35 -16.31 -1.65 8.00
CA ASP A 35 -15.77 -1.59 6.63
C ASP A 35 -15.91 -0.15 6.08
N ASN A 36 -15.16 0.77 6.68
CA ASN A 36 -15.07 2.14 6.19
C ASN A 36 -13.77 2.27 5.38
N GLU A 37 -13.90 2.58 4.09
CA GLU A 37 -12.78 2.81 3.18
C GLU A 37 -11.76 3.80 3.75
N VAL A 38 -12.23 4.85 4.45
CA VAL A 38 -11.38 5.85 5.09
C VAL A 38 -10.47 5.23 6.16
N VAL A 39 -11.00 4.28 6.93
CA VAL A 39 -10.23 3.57 7.97
C VAL A 39 -9.16 2.69 7.32
N GLY A 40 -9.50 1.97 6.25
CA GLY A 40 -8.57 1.15 5.47
C GLY A 40 -7.41 1.98 4.88
N TYR A 41 -7.72 3.06 4.17
CA TYR A 41 -6.68 3.94 3.61
C TYR A 41 -5.83 4.62 4.68
N SER A 42 -6.43 5.01 5.81
CA SER A 42 -5.68 5.58 6.95
C SER A 42 -4.67 4.57 7.50
N ALA A 43 -5.04 3.32 7.65
CA ALA A 43 -4.13 2.27 8.08
C ALA A 43 -3.00 2.03 7.07
N MET A 44 -3.29 2.07 5.76
CA MET A 44 -2.26 1.99 4.71
C MET A 44 -1.26 3.14 4.79
N ILE A 45 -1.72 4.37 5.00
CA ILE A 45 -0.85 5.54 5.17
C ILE A 45 0.03 5.39 6.41
N ILE A 46 -0.53 4.95 7.54
CA ILE A 46 0.23 4.70 8.77
C ILE A 46 1.28 3.61 8.55
N ALA A 47 0.89 2.48 7.96
CA ALA A 47 1.81 1.38 7.68
C ALA A 47 2.93 1.79 6.72
N PHE A 48 2.60 2.51 5.66
CA PHE A 48 3.60 2.97 4.69
C PHE A 48 4.40 4.19 5.15
N SER A 49 4.07 4.81 6.29
CA SER A 49 4.97 5.79 6.93
C SER A 49 6.33 5.16 7.28
N PHE A 50 6.39 3.85 7.49
CA PHE A 50 7.65 3.11 7.65
C PHE A 50 8.54 3.14 6.41
N ILE A 51 8.03 3.46 5.22
CA ILE A 51 8.82 3.74 4.02
C ILE A 51 9.72 4.95 4.27
N PHE A 52 9.18 6.02 4.83
CA PHE A 52 9.96 7.22 5.17
C PHE A 52 11.04 6.90 6.20
N VAL A 53 10.67 6.17 7.27
CA VAL A 53 11.62 5.77 8.32
C VAL A 53 12.72 4.87 7.75
N GLY A 54 12.36 3.88 6.95
CA GLY A 54 13.30 2.95 6.30
C GLY A 54 14.23 3.66 5.32
N THR A 55 13.72 4.57 4.51
CA THR A 55 14.51 5.36 3.57
C THR A 55 15.46 6.30 4.30
N ARG A 56 15.00 6.96 5.37
CA ARG A 56 15.85 7.78 6.24
C ARG A 56 16.96 6.96 6.92
N ASN A 57 16.61 5.80 7.47
CA ASN A 57 17.59 4.89 8.08
C ASN A 57 18.63 4.40 7.06
N PHE A 58 18.21 4.12 5.83
CA PHE A 58 19.14 3.78 4.74
C PHE A 58 20.12 4.94 4.46
N ARG A 59 19.60 6.18 4.29
CA ARG A 59 20.40 7.37 4.09
C ARG A 59 21.43 7.56 5.20
N ASP A 60 20.99 7.51 6.47
CA ASP A 60 21.79 7.94 7.61
C ASP A 60 22.79 6.86 8.04
N LYS A 61 22.40 5.57 8.03
CA LYS A 61 23.24 4.47 8.52
C LYS A 61 24.04 3.75 7.43
N TYR A 62 23.53 3.69 6.20
CA TYR A 62 24.13 2.86 5.16
C TYR A 62 24.73 3.67 4.01
N ASN A 63 24.43 4.97 3.92
CA ASN A 63 24.84 5.79 2.81
C ASN A 63 25.42 7.16 3.23
N GLN A 64 26.06 7.22 4.41
CA GLN A 64 26.82 8.37 4.92
C GLN A 64 26.03 9.69 4.95
N GLY A 65 24.72 9.62 5.22
CA GLY A 65 23.84 10.79 5.27
C GLY A 65 23.41 11.35 3.91
N MET A 66 23.79 10.71 2.82
CA MET A 66 23.48 11.11 1.46
C MET A 66 22.58 10.08 0.78
N VAL A 67 21.65 10.54 -0.06
CA VAL A 67 20.85 9.65 -0.89
C VAL A 67 20.33 10.42 -2.11
N THR A 68 20.47 9.83 -3.29
CA THR A 68 19.86 10.37 -4.50
C THR A 68 18.36 10.07 -4.50
N PHE A 69 17.58 10.85 -5.28
CA PHE A 69 16.14 10.58 -5.45
C PHE A 69 15.87 9.14 -5.90
N GLY A 70 16.60 8.65 -6.92
CA GLY A 70 16.41 7.29 -7.45
C GLY A 70 16.70 6.20 -6.40
N GLN A 71 17.78 6.36 -5.62
CA GLN A 71 18.10 5.42 -4.55
C GLN A 71 17.04 5.43 -3.44
N ALA A 72 16.59 6.61 -3.02
CA ALA A 72 15.54 6.75 -2.02
C ALA A 72 14.21 6.15 -2.50
N PHE A 73 13.84 6.41 -3.76
CA PHE A 73 12.64 5.85 -4.37
C PHE A 73 12.70 4.32 -4.48
N LEU A 74 13.84 3.76 -4.92
CA LEU A 74 14.01 2.30 -5.01
C LEU A 74 13.96 1.62 -3.64
N VAL A 75 14.49 2.24 -2.60
CA VAL A 75 14.35 1.73 -1.22
C VAL A 75 12.88 1.76 -0.80
N GLY A 76 12.19 2.88 -1.02
CA GLY A 76 10.78 3.01 -0.71
C GLY A 76 9.90 2.02 -1.48
N LEU A 77 10.12 1.89 -2.78
CA LEU A 77 9.42 0.93 -3.64
C LEU A 77 9.63 -0.52 -3.19
N GLY A 78 10.85 -0.88 -2.80
CA GLY A 78 11.15 -2.20 -2.26
C GLY A 78 10.42 -2.49 -0.95
N ILE A 79 10.33 -1.51 -0.04
CA ILE A 79 9.55 -1.60 1.21
C ILE A 79 8.06 -1.76 0.89
N SER A 80 7.55 -0.94 -0.03
CA SER A 80 6.16 -0.99 -0.49
C SER A 80 5.78 -2.35 -1.07
N LEU A 81 6.62 -2.92 -1.94
CA LEU A 81 6.38 -4.23 -2.55
C LEU A 81 6.28 -5.34 -1.50
N ILE A 82 7.21 -5.38 -0.54
CA ILE A 82 7.18 -6.39 0.53
C ILE A 82 5.94 -6.20 1.40
N GLY A 83 5.66 -4.95 1.81
CA GLY A 83 4.48 -4.63 2.62
C GLY A 83 3.17 -5.01 1.93
N SER A 84 3.03 -4.64 0.66
CA SER A 84 1.86 -4.99 -0.16
C SER A 84 1.71 -6.49 -0.35
N SER A 85 2.81 -7.24 -0.52
CA SER A 85 2.75 -8.71 -0.68
C SER A 85 2.23 -9.40 0.57
N LEU A 86 2.63 -8.94 1.75
CA LEU A 86 2.11 -9.45 3.03
C LEU A 86 0.63 -9.10 3.21
N TYR A 87 0.23 -7.88 2.87
CA TYR A 87 -1.17 -7.47 2.89
C TYR A 87 -2.04 -8.34 1.97
N VAL A 88 -1.61 -8.50 0.71
CA VAL A 88 -2.31 -9.35 -0.27
C VAL A 88 -2.42 -10.79 0.23
N GLY A 89 -1.33 -11.35 0.77
CA GLY A 89 -1.35 -12.69 1.34
C GLY A 89 -2.34 -12.84 2.50
N SER A 90 -2.38 -11.86 3.40
CA SER A 90 -3.31 -11.84 4.53
C SER A 90 -4.76 -11.71 4.06
N TRP A 91 -5.02 -10.85 3.07
CA TRP A 91 -6.35 -10.70 2.46
C TRP A 91 -6.83 -11.99 1.79
N LEU A 92 -5.95 -12.69 1.06
CA LEU A 92 -6.31 -13.97 0.44
C LEU A 92 -6.70 -15.03 1.48
N ILE A 93 -5.95 -15.13 2.57
CA ILE A 93 -6.28 -16.04 3.67
C ILE A 93 -7.66 -15.68 4.24
N GLU A 94 -7.90 -14.41 4.47
CA GLU A 94 -9.18 -13.94 5.01
C GLU A 94 -10.33 -14.20 4.05
N PHE A 95 -10.16 -13.82 2.78
CA PHE A 95 -11.16 -13.96 1.74
C PHE A 95 -11.60 -15.41 1.53
N TYR A 96 -10.65 -16.35 1.46
CA TYR A 96 -10.96 -17.76 1.18
C TYR A 96 -11.28 -18.59 2.42
N CYS A 97 -10.68 -18.28 3.58
CA CYS A 97 -10.83 -19.11 4.77
C CYS A 97 -11.87 -18.56 5.76
N PHE A 98 -12.01 -17.23 5.84
CA PHE A 98 -12.85 -16.62 6.87
C PHE A 98 -14.10 -15.95 6.34
N MET A 99 -14.10 -15.52 5.07
CA MET A 99 -15.22 -14.80 4.45
C MET A 99 -15.54 -15.33 3.03
N PRO A 100 -15.87 -16.64 2.86
CA PRO A 100 -16.12 -17.19 1.53
C PRO A 100 -17.29 -16.51 0.80
N ASP A 101 -18.28 -15.99 1.55
CA ASP A 101 -19.45 -15.28 1.00
C ASP A 101 -19.25 -13.77 0.86
N TYR A 102 -18.02 -13.27 1.02
CA TYR A 102 -17.74 -11.83 1.01
C TYR A 102 -18.27 -11.16 -0.26
N MET A 103 -17.92 -11.71 -1.42
CA MET A 103 -18.27 -11.09 -2.70
C MET A 103 -19.78 -11.16 -3.00
N ASP A 104 -20.44 -12.21 -2.56
CA ASP A 104 -21.90 -12.34 -2.71
C ASP A 104 -22.64 -11.30 -1.86
N LYS A 105 -22.22 -11.10 -0.62
CA LYS A 105 -22.76 -10.08 0.28
C LYS A 105 -22.47 -8.67 -0.20
N TYR A 106 -21.24 -8.43 -0.65
CA TYR A 106 -20.82 -7.12 -1.15
C TYR A 106 -21.56 -6.73 -2.42
N SER A 107 -21.68 -7.65 -3.40
CA SER A 107 -22.41 -7.39 -4.63
C SER A 107 -23.92 -7.19 -4.37
N ALA A 108 -24.51 -7.98 -3.46
CA ALA A 108 -25.93 -7.79 -3.07
C ALA A 108 -26.16 -6.40 -2.46
N ALA A 109 -25.27 -5.94 -1.57
CA ALA A 109 -25.36 -4.61 -0.99
C ALA A 109 -25.22 -3.48 -2.04
N LEU A 110 -24.29 -3.64 -3.00
CA LEU A 110 -24.14 -2.69 -4.10
C LEU A 110 -25.35 -2.66 -5.03
N ILE A 111 -25.95 -3.82 -5.34
CA ILE A 111 -27.18 -3.93 -6.13
C ILE A 111 -28.33 -3.22 -5.42
N GLN A 112 -28.52 -3.50 -4.13
CA GLN A 112 -29.55 -2.83 -3.33
C GLN A 112 -29.38 -1.31 -3.32
N LYS A 113 -28.14 -0.82 -3.10
CA LYS A 113 -27.82 0.61 -3.14
C LYS A 113 -28.08 1.23 -4.51
N ALA A 114 -27.76 0.52 -5.59
CA ALA A 114 -28.01 0.98 -6.95
C ALA A 114 -29.54 1.08 -7.25
N GLN A 115 -30.31 0.11 -6.79
CA GLN A 115 -31.78 0.11 -6.96
C GLN A 115 -32.48 1.20 -6.15
N GLN A 116 -31.96 1.57 -4.99
CA GLN A 116 -32.45 2.66 -4.15
C GLN A 116 -32.06 4.05 -4.66
N SER A 117 -31.08 4.12 -5.57
CA SER A 117 -30.65 5.38 -6.16
C SER A 117 -31.63 5.79 -7.28
N HIS A 118 -31.93 7.08 -7.37
CA HIS A 118 -32.82 7.64 -8.42
C HIS A 118 -32.08 7.74 -9.78
N LEU A 119 -31.50 6.64 -10.24
CA LEU A 119 -30.80 6.57 -11.53
C LEU A 119 -31.79 6.34 -12.67
N SER A 120 -31.47 6.82 -13.87
CA SER A 120 -32.22 6.46 -15.07
C SER A 120 -32.15 4.94 -15.32
N PRO A 121 -33.17 4.33 -15.94
CA PRO A 121 -33.17 2.88 -16.21
C PRO A 121 -31.91 2.39 -16.93
N GLU A 122 -31.43 3.17 -17.91
CA GLU A 122 -30.18 2.83 -18.65
C GLU A 122 -28.94 2.86 -17.76
N THR A 123 -28.82 3.87 -16.89
CA THR A 123 -27.69 4.00 -15.96
C THR A 123 -27.72 2.91 -14.90
N LEU A 124 -28.92 2.58 -14.41
CA LEU A 124 -29.11 1.49 -13.46
C LEU A 124 -28.66 0.16 -14.07
N GLN A 125 -29.08 -0.14 -15.31
CA GLN A 125 -28.68 -1.38 -15.99
C GLN A 125 -27.16 -1.46 -16.15
N LYS A 126 -26.50 -0.40 -16.62
CA LYS A 126 -25.04 -0.35 -16.73
C LYS A 126 -24.33 -0.59 -15.39
N ARG A 127 -24.93 -0.08 -14.30
CA ARG A 127 -24.37 -0.28 -12.94
C ARG A 127 -24.51 -1.74 -12.50
N LEU A 128 -25.65 -2.36 -12.74
CA LEU A 128 -25.89 -3.76 -12.41
C LEU A 128 -24.96 -4.68 -13.23
N ASP A 129 -24.77 -4.41 -14.52
CA ASP A 129 -23.84 -5.17 -15.38
C ASP A 129 -22.41 -5.05 -14.89
N SER A 130 -21.97 -3.85 -14.45
CA SER A 130 -20.66 -3.64 -13.85
C SER A 130 -20.46 -4.44 -12.56
N ILE A 131 -21.45 -4.45 -11.67
CA ILE A 131 -21.40 -5.20 -10.40
C ILE A 131 -21.32 -6.71 -10.68
N ASN A 132 -22.13 -7.22 -11.61
CA ASN A 132 -22.12 -8.64 -11.98
C ASN A 132 -20.80 -9.05 -12.63
N SER A 133 -20.25 -8.19 -13.49
CA SER A 133 -18.93 -8.40 -14.11
C SER A 133 -17.83 -8.46 -13.05
N MET A 134 -17.81 -7.50 -12.11
CA MET A 134 -16.87 -7.48 -11.01
C MET A 134 -16.98 -8.76 -10.15
N SER A 135 -18.21 -9.16 -9.77
CA SER A 135 -18.45 -10.38 -9.01
C SER A 135 -17.91 -11.63 -9.74
N SER A 136 -18.08 -11.69 -11.06
CA SER A 136 -17.56 -12.79 -11.86
C SER A 136 -16.02 -12.83 -11.92
N MET A 137 -15.36 -11.65 -11.97
CA MET A 137 -13.91 -11.53 -11.94
C MET A 137 -13.32 -12.01 -10.61
N TYR A 138 -13.98 -11.74 -9.49
CA TYR A 138 -13.53 -12.18 -8.16
C TYR A 138 -13.60 -13.71 -7.95
N LYS A 139 -14.25 -14.45 -8.84
CA LYS A 139 -14.17 -15.92 -8.85
C LYS A 139 -12.81 -16.45 -9.27
N ASN A 140 -12.01 -15.63 -9.97
CA ASN A 140 -10.66 -15.97 -10.37
C ASN A 140 -9.65 -15.48 -9.32
N PRO A 141 -8.87 -16.38 -8.67
CA PRO A 141 -7.89 -16.02 -7.65
C PRO A 141 -6.84 -15.00 -8.13
N VAL A 142 -6.44 -15.08 -9.40
CA VAL A 142 -5.47 -14.14 -9.99
C VAL A 142 -6.05 -12.73 -10.03
N MET A 143 -7.34 -12.59 -10.33
CA MET A 143 -8.00 -11.28 -10.33
C MET A 143 -8.12 -10.70 -8.93
N VAL A 144 -8.40 -11.53 -7.92
CA VAL A 144 -8.40 -11.08 -6.50
C VAL A 144 -7.04 -10.51 -6.12
N VAL A 145 -5.95 -11.21 -6.45
CA VAL A 145 -4.58 -10.75 -6.22
C VAL A 145 -4.32 -9.41 -6.92
N LEU A 146 -4.66 -9.32 -8.21
CA LEU A 146 -4.41 -8.11 -9.00
C LEU A 146 -5.18 -6.90 -8.46
N PHE A 147 -6.47 -7.06 -8.16
CA PHE A 147 -7.27 -5.97 -7.59
C PHE A 147 -6.74 -5.50 -6.24
N THR A 148 -6.35 -6.43 -5.37
CA THR A 148 -5.78 -6.07 -4.07
C THR A 148 -4.43 -5.35 -4.22
N TYR A 149 -3.58 -5.76 -5.16
CA TYR A 149 -2.35 -5.00 -5.46
C TYR A 149 -2.65 -3.62 -6.06
N MET A 150 -3.65 -3.51 -6.94
CA MET A 150 -4.06 -2.22 -7.53
C MET A 150 -4.61 -1.25 -6.48
N GLU A 151 -5.10 -1.74 -5.36
CA GLU A 151 -5.56 -0.93 -4.24
C GLU A 151 -4.39 -0.44 -3.37
N VAL A 152 -3.55 -1.37 -2.90
CA VAL A 152 -2.53 -1.07 -1.87
C VAL A 152 -1.23 -0.51 -2.44
N LEU A 153 -0.77 -1.00 -3.59
CA LEU A 153 0.53 -0.64 -4.14
C LEU A 153 0.64 0.84 -4.58
N PRO A 154 -0.39 1.47 -5.19
CA PRO A 154 -0.34 2.89 -5.53
C PRO A 154 -0.11 3.79 -4.31
N VAL A 155 -0.71 3.47 -3.16
CA VAL A 155 -0.49 4.21 -1.91
C VAL A 155 0.98 4.14 -1.50
N GLY A 156 1.58 2.95 -1.52
CA GLY A 156 3.00 2.76 -1.24
C GLY A 156 3.92 3.49 -2.22
N ILE A 157 3.59 3.51 -3.52
CA ILE A 157 4.34 4.24 -4.56
C ILE A 157 4.31 5.75 -4.28
N VAL A 158 3.13 6.31 -4.00
CA VAL A 158 2.98 7.74 -3.69
C VAL A 158 3.80 8.12 -2.47
N ILE A 159 3.73 7.34 -1.39
CA ILE A 159 4.52 7.58 -0.17
C ILE A 159 6.02 7.41 -0.45
N SER A 160 6.42 6.48 -1.31
CA SER A 160 7.81 6.31 -1.74
C SER A 160 8.33 7.53 -2.51
N LEU A 161 7.52 8.09 -3.41
CA LEU A 161 7.85 9.31 -4.15
C LEU A 161 8.01 10.51 -3.20
N ILE A 162 7.05 10.72 -2.30
CA ILE A 162 7.11 11.81 -1.31
C ILE A 162 8.34 11.65 -0.41
N SER A 163 8.60 10.43 0.10
CA SER A 163 9.76 10.15 0.93
C SER A 163 11.07 10.42 0.19
N ALA A 164 11.16 10.05 -1.09
CA ALA A 164 12.34 10.28 -1.91
C ALA A 164 12.57 11.78 -2.18
N LEU A 165 11.51 12.55 -2.41
CA LEU A 165 11.59 14.00 -2.59
C LEU A 165 12.10 14.71 -1.34
N ILE A 166 11.61 14.32 -0.17
CA ILE A 166 11.98 14.94 1.11
C ILE A 166 13.40 14.55 1.55
N LEU A 167 13.75 13.27 1.37
CA LEU A 167 14.98 12.71 1.93
C LEU A 167 16.20 12.83 1.02
N LYS A 168 16.03 13.17 -0.27
CA LYS A 168 17.16 13.34 -1.20
C LYS A 168 18.17 14.35 -0.67
N ARG A 169 19.43 13.96 -0.65
CA ARG A 169 20.58 14.82 -0.31
C ARG A 169 21.72 14.54 -1.26
N LYS A 170 22.19 15.58 -1.97
CA LYS A 170 23.39 15.47 -2.81
C LYS A 170 24.65 15.65 -1.97
N PRO A 171 25.81 15.06 -2.39
CA PRO A 171 27.11 15.41 -1.82
C PRO A 171 27.33 16.94 -1.91
N ARG A 172 27.84 17.54 -0.87
CA ARG A 172 28.28 18.94 -0.93
C ARG A 172 29.53 18.96 -1.83
N THR A 173 29.40 19.50 -3.02
CA THR A 173 30.46 19.76 -3.99
C THR A 173 31.37 20.90 -3.48
N GLY A 174 32.00 20.76 -2.35
CA GLY A 174 32.81 21.81 -1.77
C GLY A 174 34.13 21.32 -1.13
N ALA A 175 34.37 20.00 -1.15
CA ALA A 175 35.60 19.46 -0.54
C ALA A 175 36.76 19.29 -1.53
N THR A 176 36.54 19.42 -2.83
CA THR A 176 37.58 19.25 -3.85
C THR A 176 38.31 20.53 -4.19
N ASP A 177 37.77 21.71 -3.88
CA ASP A 177 38.49 22.97 -4.17
C ASP A 177 39.60 23.30 -3.18
N TYR A 178 39.53 22.75 -1.95
CA TYR A 178 40.60 23.00 -0.97
C TYR A 178 41.83 22.08 -1.15
N ALA A 179 41.71 20.95 -1.85
CA ALA A 179 42.83 20.05 -2.11
C ALA A 179 43.70 20.52 -3.28
N ASN A 180 43.13 21.24 -4.26
CA ASN A 180 43.91 21.72 -5.42
C ASN A 180 44.62 23.06 -5.19
N ASN A 181 44.28 23.83 -4.16
CA ASN A 181 44.94 25.12 -3.88
C ASN A 181 46.14 24.98 -2.94
N ASN A 182 46.42 23.80 -2.39
CA ASN A 182 47.60 23.58 -1.50
C ASN A 182 48.77 22.83 -2.17
N VAL A 183 48.78 22.71 -3.49
CA VAL A 183 49.88 22.05 -4.24
C VAL A 183 50.57 23.04 -5.19
N SER A 184 50.61 24.30 -4.82
CA SER A 184 51.39 25.27 -5.58
C SER A 184 52.32 26.05 -4.63
N TYR A 185 53.40 25.38 -4.21
CA TYR A 185 54.67 26.03 -3.80
C TYR A 185 55.79 25.02 -3.98
#